data_2562f9c9caf49265dee7fd1728b4344f
#
_entry.id   2562f9c9caf49265dee7fd1728b4344f
#
_cell.length_a   1.000
_cell.length_b   1.000
_cell.length_c   1.000
_cell.angle_alpha   90.00
_cell.angle_beta   90.00
_cell.angle_gamma   90.00
#
_symmetry.space_group_name_H-M   'P 1'
#
loop_
_entity.id
_entity.type
_entity.pdbx_description
1 polymer ?
#
loop_
_entity_poly.entity_id
_entity_poly.type
_entity_poly.pdbx_seq_one_letter_code
_entity_poly.pdbx_strand_id
1 'polypeptide(L)'
;MHTEQMAIRSILAQVRKAVRGKDQVLARVLLSILARGHILLEDIPGVGKTTMALAFSKALGLRCQRVQFTPDVMPSDLTGFSVYNQERRGFEYHAGALMCNLFLADELNRATSRTQSALLEAMEEGQVTVDGVSRPIPQPFVVIATQNPVGAAGTQPLPD
;
A
#
# COMPACT_ATOMS: atom_id res chain seq x y z
N MET A 1 5.82 -24.26 15.75
CA MET A 1 4.66 -24.65 14.91
C MET A 1 3.30 -24.39 15.59
N HIS A 2 3.04 -24.91 16.80
CA HIS A 2 1.72 -24.74 17.45
C HIS A 2 1.41 -23.27 17.80
N THR A 3 2.41 -22.52 18.30
CA THR A 3 2.29 -21.11 18.70
C THR A 3 2.06 -20.17 17.50
N GLU A 4 2.70 -20.44 16.36
CA GLU A 4 2.55 -19.63 15.15
C GLU A 4 1.16 -19.80 14.52
N GLN A 5 0.64 -21.02 14.50
CA GLN A 5 -0.72 -21.30 14.04
C GLN A 5 -1.79 -20.64 14.92
N MET A 6 -1.55 -20.58 16.23
CA MET A 6 -2.43 -19.87 17.16
C MET A 6 -2.42 -18.36 16.91
N ALA A 7 -1.24 -17.78 16.66
CA ALA A 7 -1.11 -16.37 16.34
C ALA A 7 -1.85 -16.00 15.05
N ILE A 8 -1.69 -16.78 13.99
CA ILE A 8 -2.39 -16.59 12.71
C ILE A 8 -3.91 -16.65 12.88
N ARG A 9 -4.40 -17.63 13.62
CA ARG A 9 -5.85 -17.75 13.91
C ARG A 9 -6.38 -16.58 14.72
N SER A 10 -5.61 -16.08 15.67
CA SER A 10 -5.97 -14.91 16.48
C SER A 10 -6.09 -13.65 15.61
N ILE A 11 -5.13 -13.41 14.73
CA ILE A 11 -5.14 -12.27 13.80
C ILE A 11 -6.37 -12.34 12.89
N LEU A 12 -6.62 -13.49 12.26
CA LEU A 12 -7.79 -13.68 11.41
C LEU A 12 -9.11 -13.47 12.18
N ALA A 13 -9.19 -13.94 13.41
CA ALA A 13 -10.36 -13.76 14.27
C ALA A 13 -10.63 -12.28 14.57
N GLN A 14 -9.58 -11.49 14.81
CA GLN A 14 -9.70 -10.04 15.02
C GLN A 14 -10.16 -9.32 13.75
N VAL A 15 -9.57 -9.65 12.60
CA VAL A 15 -9.93 -9.03 11.31
C VAL A 15 -11.36 -9.41 10.89
N ARG A 16 -11.79 -10.63 11.15
CA ARG A 16 -13.17 -11.09 10.88
C ARG A 16 -14.24 -10.30 11.63
N LYS A 17 -13.93 -9.72 12.76
CA LYS A 17 -14.85 -8.83 13.50
C LYS A 17 -15.20 -7.58 12.70
N ALA A 18 -14.22 -7.06 11.97
CA ALA A 18 -14.38 -5.85 11.14
C ALA A 18 -14.90 -6.16 9.73
N VAL A 19 -14.51 -7.30 9.16
CA VAL A 19 -14.86 -7.71 7.79
C VAL A 19 -15.51 -9.09 7.83
N ARG A 20 -16.80 -9.14 7.58
CA ARG A 20 -17.58 -10.37 7.62
C ARG A 20 -17.79 -10.96 6.23
N GLY A 21 -17.86 -12.30 6.16
CA GLY A 21 -18.29 -13.03 4.96
C GLY A 21 -17.22 -13.18 3.87
N LYS A 22 -15.93 -12.92 4.15
CA LYS A 22 -14.83 -12.95 3.18
C LYS A 22 -13.60 -13.70 3.67
N ASP A 23 -13.80 -14.76 4.40
CA ASP A 23 -12.75 -15.51 5.08
C ASP A 23 -11.62 -15.97 4.17
N GLN A 24 -11.92 -16.39 2.95
CA GLN A 24 -10.91 -16.81 1.97
C GLN A 24 -10.03 -15.65 1.51
N VAL A 25 -10.63 -14.48 1.26
CA VAL A 25 -9.89 -13.28 0.87
C VAL A 25 -8.99 -12.82 2.02
N LEU A 26 -9.51 -12.79 3.23
CA LEU A 26 -8.74 -12.42 4.43
C LEU A 26 -7.56 -13.37 4.66
N ALA A 27 -7.74 -14.66 4.49
CA ALA A 27 -6.68 -15.63 4.62
C ALA A 27 -5.57 -15.44 3.57
N ARG A 28 -5.94 -15.17 2.32
CA ARG A 28 -4.98 -14.90 1.23
C ARG A 28 -4.23 -13.59 1.45
N VAL A 29 -4.92 -12.54 1.91
CA VAL A 29 -4.28 -11.25 2.24
C VAL A 29 -3.28 -11.42 3.37
N LEU A 30 -3.64 -12.10 4.46
CA LEU A 30 -2.72 -12.38 5.54
C LEU A 30 -1.51 -13.19 5.08
N LEU A 31 -1.73 -14.22 4.27
CA LEU A 31 -0.65 -15.03 3.71
C LEU A 31 0.32 -14.19 2.87
N SER A 32 -0.20 -13.29 2.04
CA SER A 32 0.62 -12.38 1.23
C SER A 32 1.42 -11.41 2.10
N ILE A 33 0.83 -10.88 3.18
CA ILE A 33 1.55 -10.02 4.12
C ILE A 33 2.70 -10.78 4.80
N LEU A 34 2.45 -11.99 5.25
CA LEU A 34 3.46 -12.84 5.88
C LEU A 34 4.58 -13.25 4.92
N ALA A 35 4.23 -13.48 3.65
CA ALA A 35 5.18 -13.79 2.58
C ALA A 35 5.90 -12.56 2.03
N ARG A 36 5.57 -11.35 2.52
CA ARG A 36 6.08 -10.06 2.02
C ARG A 36 5.81 -9.85 0.53
N GLY A 37 4.68 -10.37 0.05
CA GLY A 37 4.20 -10.20 -1.32
C GLY A 37 3.20 -9.04 -1.40
N HIS A 38 3.05 -8.50 -2.61
CA HIS A 38 2.05 -7.48 -2.90
C HIS A 38 0.75 -8.12 -3.40
N ILE A 39 -0.36 -7.38 -3.31
CA ILE A 39 -1.70 -7.91 -3.58
C ILE A 39 -2.41 -6.99 -4.56
N LEU A 40 -2.96 -7.56 -5.61
CA LEU A 40 -3.90 -6.88 -6.49
C LEU A 40 -5.31 -7.44 -6.26
N LEU A 41 -6.23 -6.57 -5.89
CA LEU A 41 -7.65 -6.90 -5.73
C LEU A 41 -8.41 -6.37 -6.96
N GLU A 42 -8.82 -7.28 -7.81
CA GLU A 42 -9.65 -6.95 -8.96
C GLU A 42 -11.12 -7.14 -8.63
N ASP A 43 -11.95 -6.28 -9.19
CA ASP A 43 -13.39 -6.44 -9.36
C ASP A 43 -14.17 -6.87 -8.11
N ILE A 44 -13.85 -6.29 -6.95
CA ILE A 44 -14.60 -6.50 -5.73
C ILE A 44 -15.20 -5.16 -5.26
N PRO A 45 -16.30 -4.69 -5.84
CA PRO A 45 -16.96 -3.47 -5.37
C PRO A 45 -17.54 -3.69 -3.96
N GLY A 46 -17.38 -2.69 -3.10
CA GLY A 46 -18.07 -2.65 -1.81
C GLY A 46 -17.51 -3.57 -0.71
N VAL A 47 -16.30 -4.05 -0.81
CA VAL A 47 -15.73 -5.05 0.12
C VAL A 47 -15.13 -4.44 1.39
N GLY A 48 -15.23 -3.16 1.60
CA GLY A 48 -14.55 -2.54 2.73
C GLY A 48 -13.03 -2.76 2.69
N LYS A 49 -12.41 -2.57 1.52
CA LYS A 49 -10.95 -2.73 1.30
C LYS A 49 -10.15 -1.91 2.30
N THR A 50 -10.59 -0.67 2.53
CA THR A 50 -10.00 0.21 3.55
C THR A 50 -10.17 -0.37 4.95
N THR A 51 -11.35 -0.87 5.29
CA THR A 51 -11.64 -1.50 6.58
C THR A 51 -10.76 -2.73 6.80
N MET A 52 -10.59 -3.55 5.76
CA MET A 52 -9.73 -4.73 5.79
C MET A 52 -8.25 -4.34 6.03
N ALA A 53 -7.72 -3.37 5.28
CA ALA A 53 -6.34 -2.90 5.45
C ALA A 53 -6.11 -2.33 6.85
N LEU A 54 -7.03 -1.52 7.35
CA LEU A 54 -6.98 -0.98 8.72
C LEU A 54 -7.08 -2.07 9.78
N ALA A 55 -7.93 -3.07 9.59
CA ALA A 55 -8.06 -4.18 10.52
C ALA A 55 -6.78 -5.03 10.61
N PHE A 56 -6.15 -5.33 9.47
CA PHE A 56 -4.84 -6.00 9.46
C PHE A 56 -3.75 -5.15 10.07
N SER A 57 -3.72 -3.86 9.79
CA SER A 57 -2.71 -2.96 10.39
C SER A 57 -2.81 -2.92 11.91
N LYS A 58 -4.02 -2.86 12.45
CA LYS A 58 -4.24 -2.91 13.91
C LYS A 58 -3.86 -4.26 14.50
N ALA A 59 -4.28 -5.35 13.87
CA ALA A 59 -4.02 -6.71 14.37
C ALA A 59 -2.52 -7.06 14.35
N LEU A 60 -1.77 -6.50 13.40
CA LEU A 60 -0.34 -6.75 13.22
C LEU A 60 0.56 -5.66 13.82
N GLY A 61 -0.02 -4.59 14.37
CA GLY A 61 0.74 -3.44 14.87
C GLY A 61 1.50 -2.69 13.77
N LEU A 62 0.94 -2.63 12.57
CA LEU A 62 1.54 -2.01 11.40
C LEU A 62 0.92 -0.65 11.08
N ARG A 63 1.69 0.19 10.44
CA ARG A 63 1.26 1.50 9.97
C ARG A 63 0.63 1.39 8.59
N CYS A 64 -0.60 1.92 8.42
CA CYS A 64 -1.34 1.90 7.17
C CYS A 64 -1.50 3.31 6.60
N GLN A 65 -1.31 3.43 5.29
CA GLN A 65 -1.61 4.63 4.50
C GLN A 65 -2.49 4.26 3.31
N ARG A 66 -3.37 5.17 2.92
CA ARG A 66 -4.24 5.02 1.75
C ARG A 66 -4.08 6.20 0.81
N VAL A 67 -3.99 5.91 -0.47
CA VAL A 67 -4.10 6.90 -1.55
C VAL A 67 -5.16 6.46 -2.54
N GLN A 68 -6.12 7.35 -2.80
CA GLN A 68 -7.06 7.24 -3.90
C GLN A 68 -6.38 7.80 -5.15
N PHE A 69 -6.06 6.94 -6.12
CA PHE A 69 -5.37 7.36 -7.33
C PHE A 69 -6.31 8.07 -8.29
N THR A 70 -5.81 9.16 -8.82
CA THR A 70 -6.37 9.97 -9.90
C THR A 70 -5.23 10.37 -10.83
N PRO A 71 -5.50 10.90 -12.04
CA PRO A 71 -4.43 11.43 -12.90
C PRO A 71 -3.61 12.55 -12.28
N ASP A 72 -4.12 13.21 -11.23
CA ASP A 72 -3.45 14.32 -10.57
C ASP A 72 -2.45 13.88 -9.49
N VAL A 73 -2.49 12.62 -9.05
CA VAL A 73 -1.53 12.08 -8.09
C VAL A 73 -0.15 12.01 -8.74
N MET A 74 0.81 12.73 -8.14
CA MET A 74 2.18 12.83 -8.64
C MET A 74 3.10 11.79 -8.00
N PRO A 75 4.20 11.40 -8.66
CA PRO A 75 5.22 10.55 -8.04
C PRO A 75 5.72 11.07 -6.69
N SER A 76 5.89 12.38 -6.55
CA SER A 76 6.34 13.02 -5.31
C SER A 76 5.34 12.92 -4.15
N ASP A 77 4.05 12.73 -4.43
CA ASP A 77 3.05 12.43 -3.39
C ASP A 77 3.32 11.06 -2.75
N LEU A 78 3.90 10.15 -3.50
CA LEU A 78 4.26 8.80 -3.05
C LEU A 78 5.64 8.76 -2.39
N THR A 79 6.65 9.29 -3.05
CA THR A 79 8.05 9.19 -2.63
C THR A 79 8.46 10.24 -1.60
N GLY A 80 7.73 11.34 -1.54
CA GLY A 80 8.14 12.52 -0.79
C GLY A 80 8.98 13.49 -1.64
N PHE A 81 9.36 14.58 -1.03
CA PHE A 81 10.14 15.65 -1.66
C PHE A 81 10.99 16.38 -0.61
N SER A 82 12.00 17.10 -1.07
CA SER A 82 12.84 17.94 -0.22
C SER A 82 12.51 19.41 -0.42
N VAL A 83 12.46 20.16 0.69
CA VAL A 83 12.25 21.60 0.70
C VAL A 83 13.44 22.27 1.35
N TYR A 84 13.92 23.37 0.78
CA TYR A 84 14.96 24.16 1.39
C TYR A 84 14.43 24.94 2.59
N ASN A 85 14.97 24.67 3.77
CA ASN A 85 14.66 25.39 4.99
C ASN A 85 15.68 26.52 5.18
N GLN A 86 15.21 27.77 5.11
CA GLN A 86 16.06 28.95 5.24
C GLN A 86 16.65 29.11 6.63
N GLU A 87 15.91 28.77 7.68
CA GLU A 87 16.37 28.91 9.07
C GLU A 87 17.51 27.92 9.38
N ARG A 88 17.35 26.67 8.91
CA ARG A 88 18.37 25.61 9.07
C ARG A 88 19.43 25.61 8.00
N ARG A 89 19.29 26.44 6.96
CA ARG A 89 20.18 26.55 5.80
C ARG A 89 20.46 25.19 5.15
N GLY A 90 19.41 24.37 5.00
CA GLY A 90 19.54 23.03 4.44
C GLY A 90 18.25 22.49 3.89
N PHE A 91 18.34 21.38 3.18
CA PHE A 91 17.17 20.68 2.67
C PHE A 91 16.56 19.78 3.75
N GLU A 92 15.25 19.84 3.88
CA GLU A 92 14.44 18.94 4.73
C GLU A 92 13.59 18.03 3.85
N TYR A 93 13.67 16.73 4.11
CA TYR A 93 12.85 15.74 3.43
C TYR A 93 11.47 15.63 4.09
N HIS A 94 10.43 15.76 3.27
CA HIS A 94 9.07 15.50 3.65
C HIS A 94 8.65 14.14 3.10
N ALA A 95 8.32 13.21 3.99
CA ALA A 95 7.94 11.85 3.63
C ALA A 95 6.66 11.82 2.79
N GLY A 96 6.66 10.99 1.74
CA GLY A 96 5.48 10.69 0.96
C GLY A 96 4.65 9.57 1.56
N ALA A 97 3.57 9.22 0.86
CA ALA A 97 2.61 8.23 1.34
C ALA A 97 3.17 6.80 1.44
N LEU A 98 4.27 6.48 0.74
CA LEU A 98 4.88 5.15 0.76
C LEU A 98 5.65 4.85 2.05
N MET A 99 5.91 5.83 2.92
CA MET A 99 6.59 5.61 4.20
C MET A 99 5.65 5.00 5.24
N CYS A 100 5.24 3.75 4.97
CA CYS A 100 4.34 2.96 5.80
C CYS A 100 4.60 1.46 5.59
N ASN A 101 3.86 0.62 6.31
CA ASN A 101 3.94 -0.84 6.17
C ASN A 101 2.89 -1.38 5.19
N LEU A 102 1.62 -1.04 5.42
CA LEU A 102 0.52 -1.40 4.52
C LEU A 102 0.09 -0.17 3.72
N PHE A 103 0.31 -0.22 2.44
CA PHE A 103 -0.08 0.85 1.52
C PHE A 103 -1.26 0.41 0.67
N LEU A 104 -2.41 1.04 0.88
CA LEU A 104 -3.61 0.82 0.07
C LEU A 104 -3.62 1.76 -1.13
N ALA A 105 -3.32 1.21 -2.30
CA ALA A 105 -3.37 1.92 -3.58
C ALA A 105 -4.74 1.71 -4.22
N ASP A 106 -5.66 2.63 -3.96
CA ASP A 106 -7.04 2.51 -4.43
C ASP A 106 -7.20 3.07 -5.84
N GLU A 107 -7.81 2.27 -6.73
CA GLU A 107 -7.98 2.60 -8.16
C GLU A 107 -6.66 2.94 -8.88
N LEU A 108 -5.62 2.13 -8.67
CA LEU A 108 -4.27 2.38 -9.17
C LEU A 108 -4.21 2.61 -10.68
N ASN A 109 -5.07 1.95 -11.44
CA ASN A 109 -5.12 2.10 -12.90
C ASN A 109 -5.67 3.46 -13.39
N ARG A 110 -6.04 4.36 -12.49
CA ARG A 110 -6.35 5.77 -12.83
C ARG A 110 -5.12 6.68 -12.77
N ALA A 111 -4.04 6.22 -12.16
CA ALA A 111 -2.80 6.98 -12.11
C ALA A 111 -2.12 7.06 -13.49
N THR A 112 -1.34 8.10 -13.70
CA THR A 112 -0.47 8.19 -14.87
C THR A 112 0.58 7.07 -14.84
N SER A 113 1.08 6.66 -15.99
CA SER A 113 2.13 5.65 -16.09
C SER A 113 3.38 6.05 -15.30
N ARG A 114 3.70 7.32 -15.23
CA ARG A 114 4.83 7.84 -14.45
C ARG A 114 4.66 7.60 -12.95
N THR A 115 3.47 7.84 -12.42
CA THR A 115 3.15 7.60 -11.00
C THR A 115 3.10 6.10 -10.70
N GLN A 116 2.53 5.28 -11.59
CA GLN A 116 2.55 3.83 -11.47
C GLN A 116 3.98 3.28 -11.43
N SER A 117 4.86 3.76 -12.32
CA SER A 117 6.27 3.35 -12.35
C SER A 117 7.00 3.69 -11.06
N ALA A 118 6.75 4.84 -10.46
CA ALA A 118 7.34 5.21 -9.17
C ALA A 118 6.92 4.26 -8.04
N LEU A 119 5.65 3.85 -8.03
CA LEU A 119 5.16 2.85 -7.07
C LEU A 119 5.82 1.48 -7.28
N LEU A 120 5.89 1.00 -8.51
CA LEU A 120 6.50 -0.30 -8.83
C LEU A 120 7.99 -0.34 -8.47
N GLU A 121 8.73 0.72 -8.75
CA GLU A 121 10.13 0.84 -8.34
C GLU A 121 10.29 0.72 -6.82
N ALA A 122 9.46 1.43 -6.06
CA ALA A 122 9.47 1.36 -4.60
C ALA A 122 9.10 -0.04 -4.07
N MET A 123 8.16 -0.73 -4.72
CA MET A 123 7.80 -2.11 -4.39
C MET A 123 8.95 -3.09 -4.63
N GLU A 124 9.67 -2.91 -5.72
CA GLU A 124 10.79 -3.76 -6.09
C GLU A 124 12.01 -3.51 -5.21
N GLU A 125 12.36 -2.25 -4.98
CA GLU A 125 13.58 -1.87 -4.26
C GLU A 125 13.41 -1.80 -2.73
N GLY A 126 12.20 -1.66 -2.23
CA GLY A 126 11.92 -1.47 -0.80
C GLY A 126 12.42 -0.13 -0.24
N GLN A 127 12.66 0.83 -1.12
CA GLN A 127 13.14 2.17 -0.79
C GLN A 127 12.65 3.19 -1.79
N VAL A 128 12.72 4.46 -1.41
CA VAL A 128 12.49 5.60 -2.31
C VAL A 128 13.77 6.40 -2.44
N THR A 129 14.03 6.93 -3.63
CA THR A 129 15.19 7.79 -3.90
C THR A 129 14.68 9.19 -4.28
N VAL A 130 15.07 10.17 -3.46
CA VAL A 130 14.71 11.58 -3.66
C VAL A 130 15.98 12.41 -3.60
N ASP A 131 16.23 13.21 -4.63
CA ASP A 131 17.43 14.05 -4.75
C ASP A 131 18.74 13.27 -4.52
N GLY A 132 18.83 12.06 -5.09
CA GLY A 132 19.99 11.19 -4.97
C GLY A 132 20.17 10.51 -3.62
N VAL A 133 19.26 10.70 -2.67
CA VAL A 133 19.29 10.05 -1.36
C VAL A 133 18.25 8.96 -1.30
N SER A 134 18.71 7.73 -1.09
CA SER A 134 17.83 6.56 -0.90
C SER A 134 17.39 6.45 0.55
N ARG A 135 16.09 6.29 0.74
CA ARG A 135 15.47 6.14 2.06
C ARG A 135 14.69 4.84 2.11
N PRO A 136 15.03 3.92 3.02
CA PRO A 136 14.32 2.65 3.13
C PRO A 136 12.86 2.87 3.58
N ILE A 137 11.96 2.10 2.99
CA ILE A 137 10.58 2.01 3.44
C ILE A 137 10.51 1.09 4.65
N PRO A 138 9.69 1.41 5.70
CA PRO A 138 9.53 0.53 6.84
C PRO A 138 9.13 -0.89 6.45
N GLN A 139 9.76 -1.90 7.08
CA GLN A 139 9.47 -3.30 6.80
C GLN A 139 8.56 -3.92 7.89
N PRO A 140 7.65 -4.82 7.53
CA PRO A 140 7.32 -5.24 6.16
C PRO A 140 6.63 -4.13 5.37
N PHE A 141 6.87 -4.09 4.07
CA PHE A 141 6.18 -3.20 3.14
C PHE A 141 5.34 -4.01 2.16
N VAL A 142 4.02 -3.85 2.23
CA VAL A 142 3.04 -4.56 1.40
C VAL A 142 2.07 -3.57 0.78
N VAL A 143 1.95 -3.62 -0.53
CA VAL A 143 0.97 -2.85 -1.30
C VAL A 143 -0.25 -3.70 -1.54
N ILE A 144 -1.41 -3.16 -1.19
CA ILE A 144 -2.73 -3.70 -1.54
C ILE A 144 -3.31 -2.75 -2.58
N ALA A 145 -3.20 -3.13 -3.85
CA ALA A 145 -3.73 -2.32 -4.94
C ALA A 145 -5.12 -2.78 -5.35
N THR A 146 -5.95 -1.84 -5.75
CA THR A 146 -7.22 -2.11 -6.40
C THR A 146 -7.26 -1.47 -7.77
N GLN A 147 -8.03 -2.05 -8.68
CA GLN A 147 -8.29 -1.46 -9.98
C GLN A 147 -9.77 -1.53 -10.32
N ASN A 148 -10.22 -0.54 -11.10
CA ASN A 148 -11.54 -0.58 -11.69
C ASN A 148 -11.55 -1.51 -12.90
N PRO A 149 -12.71 -2.12 -13.24
CA PRO A 149 -12.85 -2.93 -14.45
C PRO A 149 -12.32 -2.20 -15.68
N VAL A 150 -11.64 -2.93 -16.56
CA VAL A 150 -11.14 -2.42 -17.84
C VAL A 150 -12.32 -1.88 -18.66
N GLY A 151 -12.23 -0.64 -19.11
CA GLY A 151 -13.27 0.04 -19.90
C GLY A 151 -13.98 1.18 -19.17
N ALA A 152 -13.72 1.41 -17.89
CA ALA A 152 -14.15 2.63 -17.20
C ALA A 152 -13.37 3.84 -17.74
N ALA A 153 -14.05 4.97 -17.91
CA ALA A 153 -13.42 6.18 -18.43
C ALA A 153 -12.23 6.62 -17.54
N GLY A 154 -11.09 6.89 -18.16
CA GLY A 154 -9.89 7.39 -17.47
C GLY A 154 -9.03 6.31 -16.81
N THR A 155 -9.20 5.03 -17.16
CA THR A 155 -8.35 3.94 -16.68
C THR A 155 -7.22 3.63 -17.67
N GLN A 156 -6.05 3.30 -17.14
CA GLN A 156 -4.91 2.80 -17.92
C GLN A 156 -4.61 1.37 -17.48
N PRO A 157 -4.14 0.48 -18.39
CA PRO A 157 -3.70 -0.84 -17.98
C PRO A 157 -2.51 -0.74 -17.02
N LEU A 158 -2.47 -1.61 -16.03
CA LEU A 158 -1.30 -1.74 -15.17
C LEU A 158 -0.16 -2.42 -15.96
N PRO A 159 1.10 -2.05 -15.70
CA PRO A 159 2.24 -2.79 -16.23
C PRO A 159 2.26 -4.23 -15.70
N ASP A 160 2.78 -5.13 -16.48
CA ASP A 160 2.94 -6.55 -16.12
C ASP A 160 3.91 -6.77 -14.96
#